data_767535482862e809a31b6114184350ff
#
_entry.id   767535482862e809a31b6114184350ff
#
_cell.length_a   1.000
_cell.length_b   1.000
_cell.length_c   1.000
_cell.angle_alpha   90.00
_cell.angle_beta   90.00
_cell.angle_gamma   90.00
#
_symmetry.space_group_name_H-M   'P 1'
#
loop_
_entity.id
_entity.type
_entity.pdbx_description
1 polymer ?
#
loop_
_entity_poly.entity_id
_entity_poly.type
_entity_poly.pdbx_seq_one_letter_code
_entity_poly.pdbx_strand_id
1 'polypeptide(L)'
;WIVGTCSFGHFDDPLTESFAEELIRSPLNAASAVISTTRPISVIGNERYTYDLFENIFQNDQINDSKIGFILQSIKDGSNESRYFHLFGDPGLKIPMPKNTIYDLSVNPDTMRTLEVGSFTGNQTLISKNGEGYIILYDAEKQVTREYQILSETHDLSYKLSGSTLFRGKFSVNSGIFSSQVRIPKDISYSNNPSKMIVYINDANNEILGSIDNIILKGGAESNDNIGPIISFETNKGVKLENGDHFSVNKPSYSKNLRSAWYQLDR
;
A
#
# COMPACT_ATOMS: atom_id res chain seq x y z
N TRP A 1 9.04 9.06 5.75
CA TRP A 1 9.36 9.85 4.55
C TRP A 1 10.87 10.02 4.43
N ILE A 2 11.42 9.81 3.23
CA ILE A 2 12.78 10.18 2.85
C ILE A 2 12.65 11.23 1.76
N VAL A 3 13.22 12.41 2.00
CA VAL A 3 13.05 13.56 1.13
C VAL A 3 14.43 14.00 0.65
N GLY A 4 14.76 13.62 -0.56
CA GLY A 4 16.03 13.94 -1.22
C GLY A 4 15.98 15.32 -1.88
N THR A 5 15.93 16.37 -1.08
CA THR A 5 16.00 17.76 -1.57
C THR A 5 16.68 18.68 -0.57
N CYS A 6 17.19 19.81 -1.06
CA CYS A 6 17.88 20.80 -0.24
C CYS A 6 16.95 21.46 0.78
N SER A 7 17.42 21.63 2.01
CA SER A 7 16.81 22.49 3.04
C SER A 7 15.34 22.20 3.39
N PHE A 8 14.83 21.04 3.05
CA PHE A 8 13.46 20.65 3.40
C PHE A 8 13.24 20.58 4.91
N GLY A 9 14.31 20.25 5.65
CA GLY A 9 14.34 20.18 7.11
C GLY A 9 15.14 21.31 7.74
N HIS A 10 15.06 22.54 7.23
CA HIS A 10 15.77 23.71 7.78
C HIS A 10 15.13 24.19 9.09
N PHE A 11 15.28 23.42 10.17
CA PHE A 11 14.58 23.58 11.45
C PHE A 11 15.09 24.72 12.33
N ASP A 12 16.24 25.28 12.04
CA ASP A 12 16.87 26.34 12.82
C ASP A 12 16.63 27.75 12.24
N ASP A 13 15.65 27.92 11.38
CA ASP A 13 15.13 29.21 10.97
C ASP A 13 14.12 29.69 12.03
N PRO A 14 14.41 30.78 12.74
CA PRO A 14 13.50 31.28 13.78
C PRO A 14 12.21 31.93 13.23
N LEU A 15 12.13 32.18 11.94
CA LEU A 15 11.03 32.93 11.32
C LEU A 15 10.05 31.99 10.59
N THR A 16 10.50 30.83 10.14
CA THR A 16 9.70 29.91 9.34
C THR A 16 9.84 28.48 9.82
N GLU A 17 8.73 27.77 9.87
CA GLU A 17 8.72 26.33 10.12
C GLU A 17 9.11 25.59 8.83
N SER A 18 9.99 24.59 8.95
CA SER A 18 10.36 23.75 7.83
C SER A 18 9.26 22.76 7.46
N PHE A 19 9.23 22.31 6.21
CA PHE A 19 8.28 21.28 5.78
C PHE A 19 8.43 19.96 6.53
N ALA A 20 9.64 19.59 6.98
CA ALA A 20 9.85 18.41 7.80
C ALA A 20 9.19 18.53 9.18
N GLU A 21 9.25 19.70 9.79
CA GLU A 21 8.57 19.98 11.07
C GLU A 21 7.05 19.98 10.88
N GLU A 22 6.55 20.62 9.83
CA GLU A 22 5.13 20.62 9.49
C GLU A 22 4.60 19.19 9.29
N LEU A 23 5.32 18.33 8.56
CA LEU A 23 4.95 16.94 8.34
C LEU A 23 4.89 16.13 9.65
N ILE A 24 5.79 16.36 10.60
CA ILE A 24 5.77 15.66 11.90
C ILE A 24 4.65 16.18 12.80
N ARG A 25 4.35 17.48 12.75
CA ARG A 25 3.39 18.13 13.63
C ARG A 25 1.95 18.14 13.13
N SER A 26 1.72 17.75 11.89
CA SER A 26 0.38 17.76 11.29
C SER A 26 -0.61 16.91 12.13
N PRO A 27 -1.74 17.47 12.56
CA PRO A 27 -2.65 16.75 13.47
C PRO A 27 -3.44 15.62 12.80
N LEU A 28 -3.55 15.62 11.48
CA LEU A 28 -4.38 14.67 10.74
C LEU A 28 -3.58 13.68 9.89
N ASN A 29 -2.46 14.12 9.33
CA ASN A 29 -1.68 13.36 8.35
C ASN A 29 -0.18 13.43 8.66
N ALA A 30 0.18 13.35 9.93
CA ALA A 30 1.56 13.41 10.36
C ALA A 30 2.39 12.24 9.80
N ALA A 31 3.65 12.52 9.49
CA ALA A 31 4.64 11.49 9.24
C ALA A 31 5.14 10.92 10.58
N SER A 32 5.35 9.60 10.65
CA SER A 32 5.99 8.98 11.83
C SER A 32 7.45 9.35 11.95
N ALA A 33 8.12 9.59 10.83
CA ALA A 33 9.49 10.07 10.74
C ALA A 33 9.75 10.70 9.37
N VAL A 34 10.64 11.67 9.34
CA VAL A 34 11.14 12.30 8.10
C VAL A 34 12.67 12.31 8.14
N ILE A 35 13.32 11.78 7.12
CA ILE A 35 14.75 11.97 6.89
C ILE A 35 14.89 12.96 5.74
N SER A 36 15.58 14.06 5.97
CA SER A 36 15.80 15.11 4.98
C SER A 36 17.03 15.93 5.30
N THR A 37 17.43 16.75 4.33
CA THR A 37 18.56 17.67 4.52
C THR A 37 18.12 18.98 5.19
N THR A 38 18.99 19.49 6.05
CA THR A 38 18.79 20.77 6.75
C THR A 38 19.49 21.95 6.07
N ARG A 39 20.31 21.66 5.06
CA ARG A 39 21.11 22.64 4.31
C ARG A 39 21.12 22.33 2.82
N PRO A 40 21.52 23.28 1.98
CA PRO A 40 21.82 23.00 0.59
C PRO A 40 22.89 21.92 0.47
N ILE A 41 22.69 20.98 -0.44
CA ILE A 41 23.58 19.86 -0.72
C ILE A 41 23.81 19.78 -2.24
N SER A 42 24.94 19.24 -2.66
CA SER A 42 25.19 18.98 -4.08
C SER A 42 24.20 17.94 -4.62
N VAL A 43 23.90 18.02 -5.91
CA VAL A 43 23.02 17.03 -6.57
C VAL A 43 23.58 15.62 -6.41
N ILE A 44 24.90 15.46 -6.64
CA ILE A 44 25.59 14.17 -6.54
C ILE A 44 25.53 13.64 -5.09
N GLY A 45 25.80 14.48 -4.10
CA GLY A 45 25.72 14.09 -2.70
C GLY A 45 24.32 13.71 -2.29
N ASN A 46 23.30 14.45 -2.73
CA ASN A 46 21.91 14.15 -2.44
C ASN A 46 21.45 12.82 -3.05
N GLU A 47 21.79 12.58 -4.31
CA GLU A 47 21.50 11.31 -4.99
C GLU A 47 22.17 10.13 -4.26
N ARG A 48 23.48 10.23 -3.99
CA ARG A 48 24.25 9.19 -3.31
C ARG A 48 23.64 8.82 -1.95
N TYR A 49 23.50 9.80 -1.05
CA TYR A 49 23.01 9.52 0.30
C TYR A 49 21.56 9.07 0.35
N THR A 50 20.73 9.57 -0.57
CA THR A 50 19.35 9.08 -0.69
C THR A 50 19.34 7.64 -1.17
N TYR A 51 20.16 7.27 -2.15
CA TYR A 51 20.30 5.90 -2.62
C TYR A 51 20.79 4.97 -1.51
N ASP A 52 21.86 5.36 -0.79
CA ASP A 52 22.43 4.59 0.33
C ASP A 52 21.36 4.35 1.43
N LEU A 53 20.51 5.33 1.71
CA LEU A 53 19.39 5.16 2.66
C LEU A 53 18.39 4.10 2.18
N PHE A 54 17.97 4.15 0.92
CA PHE A 54 17.06 3.16 0.35
C PHE A 54 17.69 1.77 0.30
N GLU A 55 18.95 1.66 -0.09
CA GLU A 55 19.69 0.40 -0.10
C GLU A 55 19.74 -0.22 1.31
N ASN A 56 20.09 0.56 2.32
CA ASN A 56 20.15 0.11 3.71
C ASN A 56 18.78 -0.28 4.26
N ILE A 57 17.71 0.34 3.82
CA ILE A 57 16.34 -0.02 4.25
C ILE A 57 15.87 -1.31 3.58
N PHE A 58 16.11 -1.48 2.28
CA PHE A 58 15.43 -2.49 1.49
C PHE A 58 16.29 -3.68 1.06
N GLN A 59 17.61 -3.53 1.02
CA GLN A 59 18.52 -4.53 0.46
C GLN A 59 19.57 -5.02 1.46
N ASN A 60 19.82 -4.29 2.53
CA ASN A 60 20.85 -4.65 3.49
C ASN A 60 20.25 -5.40 4.69
N ASP A 61 20.29 -6.74 4.65
CA ASP A 61 19.72 -7.61 5.68
C ASP A 61 20.34 -7.40 7.07
N GLN A 62 21.49 -6.79 7.19
CA GLN A 62 22.11 -6.47 8.48
C GLN A 62 21.55 -5.18 9.09
N ILE A 63 21.06 -4.27 8.27
CA ILE A 63 20.61 -2.93 8.69
C ILE A 63 19.09 -2.79 8.63
N ASN A 64 18.42 -3.49 7.72
CA ASN A 64 16.99 -3.33 7.45
C ASN A 64 16.07 -3.60 8.67
N ASP A 65 16.51 -4.41 9.64
CA ASP A 65 15.81 -4.61 10.92
C ASP A 65 16.19 -3.59 12.00
N SER A 66 17.02 -2.67 11.65
CA SER A 66 17.52 -1.68 12.58
C SER A 66 16.50 -0.56 12.79
N LYS A 67 16.68 0.15 13.89
CA LYS A 67 15.98 1.40 14.15
C LYS A 67 16.38 2.45 13.12
N ILE A 68 15.44 3.32 12.74
CA ILE A 68 15.68 4.33 11.70
C ILE A 68 16.87 5.25 11.99
N GLY A 69 17.17 5.48 13.28
CA GLY A 69 18.36 6.22 13.68
C GLY A 69 19.67 5.53 13.29
N PHE A 70 19.74 4.19 13.38
CA PHE A 70 20.91 3.42 12.91
C PHE A 70 21.01 3.43 11.38
N ILE A 71 19.89 3.36 10.69
CA ILE A 71 19.86 3.47 9.23
C ILE A 71 20.41 4.82 8.78
N LEU A 72 20.00 5.91 9.42
CA LEU A 72 20.57 7.22 9.15
C LEU A 72 22.06 7.29 9.52
N GLN A 73 22.45 6.69 10.65
CA GLN A 73 23.86 6.68 11.06
C GLN A 73 24.75 5.96 10.06
N SER A 74 24.25 4.92 9.38
CA SER A 74 25.05 4.13 8.43
C SER A 74 25.52 4.91 7.20
N ILE A 75 24.84 6.00 6.84
CA ILE A 75 25.25 6.87 5.72
C ILE A 75 26.17 8.01 6.13
N LYS A 76 26.49 8.15 7.44
CA LYS A 76 27.33 9.23 7.95
C LYS A 76 28.80 8.90 7.72
N ASP A 77 29.39 9.44 6.66
CA ASP A 77 30.80 9.25 6.28
C ASP A 77 31.75 10.32 6.85
N GLY A 78 31.23 11.24 7.66
CA GLY A 78 31.98 12.34 8.26
C GLY A 78 32.09 13.59 7.40
N SER A 79 31.64 13.55 6.15
CA SER A 79 31.58 14.72 5.28
C SER A 79 30.57 15.75 5.77
N ASN A 80 30.70 16.99 5.33
CA ASN A 80 29.71 18.03 5.63
C ASN A 80 28.35 17.68 5.02
N GLU A 81 28.31 17.13 3.82
CA GLU A 81 27.08 16.79 3.15
C GLU A 81 26.32 15.67 3.88
N SER A 82 26.99 14.62 4.35
CA SER A 82 26.35 13.58 5.14
C SER A 82 25.77 14.11 6.44
N ARG A 83 26.39 15.13 7.04
CA ARG A 83 25.91 15.77 8.28
C ARG A 83 24.61 16.53 8.07
N TYR A 84 24.31 17.00 6.85
CA TYR A 84 23.09 17.74 6.56
C TYR A 84 21.82 16.87 6.58
N PHE A 85 21.96 15.55 6.44
CA PHE A 85 20.82 14.66 6.63
C PHE A 85 20.45 14.54 8.11
N HIS A 86 19.23 14.84 8.45
CA HIS A 86 18.68 14.77 9.81
C HIS A 86 17.42 13.91 9.84
N LEU A 87 17.18 13.33 11.00
CA LEU A 87 15.96 12.62 11.32
C LEU A 87 15.05 13.50 12.17
N PHE A 88 13.86 13.74 11.68
CA PHE A 88 12.75 14.31 12.42
C PHE A 88 11.84 13.17 12.83
N GLY A 89 11.69 12.92 14.12
CA GLY A 89 10.92 11.82 14.70
C GLY A 89 11.72 10.97 15.67
N ASP A 90 11.17 9.82 16.06
CA ASP A 90 11.81 8.92 17.03
C ASP A 90 12.91 8.07 16.35
N PRO A 91 14.19 8.22 16.73
CA PRO A 91 15.26 7.39 16.19
C PRO A 91 15.13 5.90 16.59
N GLY A 92 14.34 5.59 17.60
CA GLY A 92 14.04 4.24 18.03
C GLY A 92 12.99 3.53 17.16
N LEU A 93 12.32 4.25 16.27
CA LEU A 93 11.30 3.68 15.38
C LEU A 93 11.92 2.62 14.46
N LYS A 94 11.26 1.47 14.38
CA LYS A 94 11.54 0.46 13.34
C LYS A 94 10.58 0.64 12.17
N ILE A 95 11.10 0.51 10.96
CA ILE A 95 10.27 0.42 9.78
C ILE A 95 9.71 -1.01 9.73
N PRO A 96 8.39 -1.20 9.80
CA PRO A 96 7.80 -2.53 9.77
C PRO A 96 7.90 -3.11 8.35
N MET A 97 8.92 -3.93 8.12
CA MET A 97 9.10 -4.62 6.85
C MET A 97 9.06 -6.13 7.09
N PRO A 98 8.14 -6.85 6.42
CA PRO A 98 8.12 -8.30 6.46
C PRO A 98 9.43 -8.86 5.91
N LYS A 99 10.09 -9.72 6.70
CA LYS A 99 11.37 -10.34 6.33
C LYS A 99 11.23 -11.60 5.49
N ASN A 100 10.05 -12.18 5.54
CA ASN A 100 9.78 -13.47 4.94
C ASN A 100 8.91 -13.31 3.71
N THR A 101 9.17 -14.17 2.73
CA THR A 101 8.46 -14.15 1.44
C THR A 101 7.53 -15.37 1.34
N ILE A 102 6.39 -15.20 0.71
CA ILE A 102 5.49 -16.29 0.35
C ILE A 102 6.10 -17.01 -0.84
N TYR A 103 6.29 -18.31 -0.70
CA TYR A 103 6.70 -19.17 -1.80
C TYR A 103 5.48 -19.67 -2.57
N ASP A 104 5.65 -19.91 -3.86
CA ASP A 104 4.63 -20.49 -4.73
C ASP A 104 3.31 -19.67 -4.77
N LEU A 105 3.40 -18.35 -4.57
CA LEU A 105 2.24 -17.48 -4.73
C LEU A 105 1.82 -17.48 -6.21
N SER A 106 0.61 -17.92 -6.47
CA SER A 106 0.07 -18.01 -7.82
C SER A 106 -1.38 -17.56 -7.89
N VAL A 107 -1.79 -17.10 -9.07
CA VAL A 107 -3.17 -16.73 -9.40
C VAL A 107 -3.62 -17.54 -10.62
N ASN A 108 -4.86 -17.99 -10.59
CA ASN A 108 -5.45 -18.75 -11.69
C ASN A 108 -6.90 -18.29 -11.96
N PRO A 109 -7.21 -17.88 -13.20
CA PRO A 109 -6.27 -17.66 -14.31
C PRO A 109 -5.39 -16.42 -14.10
N ASP A 110 -4.23 -16.35 -14.78
CA ASP A 110 -3.34 -15.18 -14.82
C ASP A 110 -3.94 -14.00 -15.62
N THR A 111 -4.85 -14.33 -16.52
CA THR A 111 -5.65 -13.37 -17.28
C THR A 111 -7.11 -13.51 -16.86
N MET A 112 -7.63 -12.48 -16.18
CA MET A 112 -9.00 -12.46 -15.66
C MET A 112 -9.84 -11.40 -16.34
N ARG A 113 -11.11 -11.72 -16.52
CA ARG A 113 -12.09 -10.77 -17.07
C ARG A 113 -12.92 -10.14 -15.97
N THR A 114 -13.47 -8.97 -16.26
CA THR A 114 -14.43 -8.35 -15.33
C THR A 114 -15.57 -9.33 -15.01
N LEU A 115 -15.97 -9.37 -13.72
CA LEU A 115 -16.97 -10.28 -13.14
C LEU A 115 -16.53 -11.74 -13.00
N GLU A 116 -15.45 -12.16 -13.60
CA GLU A 116 -14.88 -13.48 -13.34
C GLU A 116 -14.33 -13.60 -11.93
N VAL A 117 -14.24 -14.83 -11.46
CA VAL A 117 -13.64 -15.18 -10.17
C VAL A 117 -12.30 -15.82 -10.45
N GLY A 118 -11.24 -15.17 -10.02
CA GLY A 118 -9.91 -15.76 -9.96
C GLY A 118 -9.66 -16.39 -8.60
N SER A 119 -8.89 -17.47 -8.57
CA SER A 119 -8.37 -18.06 -7.34
C SER A 119 -6.90 -17.69 -7.18
N PHE A 120 -6.48 -17.45 -5.97
CA PHE A 120 -5.06 -17.35 -5.64
C PHE A 120 -4.72 -18.35 -4.56
N THR A 121 -3.50 -18.88 -4.67
CA THR A 121 -2.96 -19.88 -3.74
C THR A 121 -1.53 -19.53 -3.40
N GLY A 122 -1.09 -19.97 -2.25
CA GLY A 122 0.30 -19.83 -1.86
C GLY A 122 0.66 -20.75 -0.72
N ASN A 123 1.96 -20.90 -0.53
CA ASN A 123 2.55 -21.73 0.51
C ASN A 123 3.61 -20.94 1.27
N GLN A 124 3.66 -21.15 2.56
CA GLN A 124 4.70 -20.62 3.44
C GLN A 124 4.90 -21.59 4.61
N THR A 125 6.08 -21.65 5.16
CA THR A 125 6.46 -22.65 6.18
C THR A 125 6.52 -22.10 7.59
N LEU A 126 6.48 -20.80 7.77
CA LEU A 126 6.71 -20.15 9.07
C LEU A 126 5.46 -20.15 9.96
N ILE A 127 4.28 -20.05 9.36
CA ILE A 127 3.00 -20.09 10.08
C ILE A 127 2.51 -21.54 10.07
N SER A 128 2.86 -22.29 11.10
CA SER A 128 2.48 -23.71 11.24
C SER A 128 1.08 -23.91 11.83
N LYS A 129 0.49 -22.86 12.38
CA LYS A 129 -0.87 -22.83 12.95
C LYS A 129 -1.77 -21.94 12.10
N ASN A 130 -2.93 -21.61 12.63
CA ASN A 130 -3.86 -20.72 11.97
C ASN A 130 -3.32 -19.27 11.97
N GLY A 131 -3.37 -18.61 10.83
CA GLY A 131 -3.02 -17.22 10.64
C GLY A 131 -4.10 -16.46 9.88
N GLU A 132 -3.98 -15.14 9.87
CA GLU A 132 -4.82 -14.26 9.08
C GLU A 132 -4.00 -13.68 7.92
N GLY A 133 -4.59 -13.69 6.73
CA GLY A 133 -4.00 -13.09 5.56
C GLY A 133 -4.83 -11.94 5.02
N TYR A 134 -4.14 -11.02 4.37
CA TYR A 134 -4.71 -9.85 3.69
C TYR A 134 -4.28 -9.86 2.24
N ILE A 135 -5.19 -9.53 1.35
CA ILE A 135 -4.93 -9.41 -0.07
C ILE A 135 -5.33 -8.04 -0.57
N ILE A 136 -4.51 -7.48 -1.43
CA ILE A 136 -4.81 -6.26 -2.17
C ILE A 136 -4.56 -6.55 -3.65
N LEU A 137 -5.58 -6.36 -4.49
CA LEU A 137 -5.45 -6.35 -5.94
C LEU A 137 -5.49 -4.91 -6.42
N TYR A 138 -4.47 -4.52 -7.15
CA TYR A 138 -4.38 -3.23 -7.82
C TYR A 138 -4.77 -3.37 -9.28
N ASP A 139 -5.31 -2.32 -9.84
CA ASP A 139 -5.56 -2.19 -11.28
C ASP A 139 -4.24 -2.12 -12.08
N ALA A 140 -4.34 -2.14 -13.38
CA ALA A 140 -3.20 -2.05 -14.27
C ALA A 140 -2.30 -0.83 -13.99
N GLU A 141 -1.02 -1.03 -14.11
CA GLU A 141 -0.02 0.03 -13.97
C GLU A 141 -0.28 1.18 -14.94
N LYS A 142 0.01 2.39 -14.47
CA LYS A 142 -0.08 3.62 -15.25
C LYS A 142 1.31 4.20 -15.45
N GLN A 143 1.67 4.45 -16.71
CA GLN A 143 2.81 5.28 -17.02
C GLN A 143 2.44 6.74 -16.75
N VAL A 144 3.23 7.41 -15.93
CA VAL A 144 3.09 8.83 -15.63
C VAL A 144 4.34 9.54 -16.12
N THR A 145 4.14 10.57 -16.92
CA THR A 145 5.21 11.49 -17.32
C THR A 145 4.92 12.85 -16.70
N ARG A 146 5.89 13.42 -16.04
CA ARG A 146 5.85 14.75 -15.44
C ARG A 146 6.92 15.60 -16.09
N GLU A 147 6.51 16.68 -16.70
CA GLU A 147 7.40 17.72 -17.18
C GLU A 147 7.74 18.68 -16.03
N TYR A 148 8.98 19.03 -15.90
CA TYR A 148 9.45 20.04 -14.94
C TYR A 148 10.59 20.84 -15.54
N GLN A 149 10.77 22.05 -15.02
CA GLN A 149 11.82 22.95 -15.48
C GLN A 149 12.92 23.07 -14.43
N ILE A 150 14.16 22.90 -14.87
CA ILE A 150 15.34 23.21 -14.06
C ILE A 150 16.09 24.33 -14.80
N LEU A 151 16.16 25.51 -14.17
CA LEU A 151 16.67 26.71 -14.80
C LEU A 151 15.85 27.05 -16.05
N SER A 152 16.45 26.97 -17.23
CA SER A 152 15.79 27.21 -18.53
C SER A 152 15.57 25.94 -19.36
N GLU A 153 15.87 24.78 -18.80
CA GLU A 153 15.75 23.50 -19.48
C GLU A 153 14.51 22.74 -19.00
N THR A 154 13.81 22.12 -19.94
CA THR A 154 12.65 21.27 -19.66
C THR A 154 13.10 19.82 -19.57
N HIS A 155 12.67 19.13 -18.54
CA HIS A 155 12.98 17.72 -18.28
C HIS A 155 11.71 16.91 -18.09
N ASP A 156 11.71 15.68 -18.62
CA ASP A 156 10.64 14.72 -18.45
C ASP A 156 11.04 13.63 -17.47
N LEU A 157 10.28 13.47 -16.40
CA LEU A 157 10.38 12.35 -15.49
C LEU A 157 9.26 11.36 -15.79
N SER A 158 9.62 10.18 -16.27
CA SER A 158 8.68 9.09 -16.54
C SER A 158 8.83 7.97 -15.50
N TYR A 159 7.74 7.58 -14.89
CA TYR A 159 7.70 6.50 -13.91
C TYR A 159 6.38 5.73 -13.98
N LYS A 160 6.38 4.52 -13.41
CA LYS A 160 5.19 3.69 -13.31
C LYS A 160 4.57 3.83 -11.93
N LEU A 161 3.26 3.96 -11.90
CA LEU A 161 2.45 3.87 -10.69
C LEU A 161 1.55 2.65 -10.75
N SER A 162 1.40 1.96 -9.64
CA SER A 162 0.32 0.98 -9.50
C SER A 162 -1.03 1.64 -9.74
N GLY A 163 -1.94 0.91 -10.35
CA GLY A 163 -3.30 1.37 -10.54
C GLY A 163 -4.05 1.55 -9.22
N SER A 164 -5.31 1.95 -9.30
CA SER A 164 -6.18 2.06 -8.12
C SER A 164 -6.42 0.69 -7.48
N THR A 165 -6.71 0.66 -6.19
CA THR A 165 -7.09 -0.58 -5.51
C THR A 165 -8.45 -1.06 -6.02
N LEU A 166 -8.49 -2.27 -6.57
CA LEU A 166 -9.71 -2.92 -7.05
C LEU A 166 -10.38 -3.78 -5.98
N PHE A 167 -9.57 -4.43 -5.15
CA PHE A 167 -10.05 -5.34 -4.13
C PHE A 167 -9.13 -5.31 -2.90
N ARG A 168 -9.74 -5.41 -1.74
CA ARG A 168 -9.08 -5.69 -0.46
C ARG A 168 -9.90 -6.72 0.28
N GLY A 169 -9.24 -7.73 0.82
CA GLY A 169 -9.93 -8.80 1.55
C GLY A 169 -9.04 -9.45 2.58
N LYS A 170 -9.69 -10.23 3.44
CA LYS A 170 -9.06 -11.09 4.42
C LYS A 170 -9.30 -12.55 4.04
N PHE A 171 -8.37 -13.41 4.41
CA PHE A 171 -8.50 -14.86 4.26
C PHE A 171 -7.79 -15.58 5.43
N SER A 172 -8.15 -16.85 5.63
CA SER A 172 -7.53 -17.67 6.66
C SER A 172 -6.39 -18.50 6.07
N VAL A 173 -5.35 -18.66 6.85
CA VAL A 173 -4.21 -19.53 6.54
C VAL A 173 -4.23 -20.70 7.51
N ASN A 174 -4.20 -21.92 6.97
CA ASN A 174 -4.22 -23.15 7.76
C ASN A 174 -2.96 -23.97 7.45
N SER A 175 -2.13 -24.18 8.46
CA SER A 175 -0.92 -25.01 8.34
C SER A 175 -0.02 -24.60 7.16
N GLY A 176 0.13 -23.30 6.93
CA GLY A 176 1.01 -22.77 5.89
C GLY A 176 0.44 -22.68 4.49
N ILE A 177 -0.69 -23.32 4.24
CA ILE A 177 -1.34 -23.30 2.93
C ILE A 177 -2.55 -22.39 2.99
N PHE A 178 -2.74 -21.60 1.95
CA PHE A 178 -3.95 -20.80 1.79
C PHE A 178 -4.43 -20.84 0.34
N SER A 179 -5.74 -20.73 0.21
CA SER A 179 -6.42 -20.55 -1.05
C SER A 179 -7.62 -19.64 -0.83
N SER A 180 -7.81 -18.68 -1.69
CA SER A 180 -8.96 -17.81 -1.63
C SER A 180 -9.35 -17.35 -3.02
N GLN A 181 -10.45 -16.61 -3.12
CA GLN A 181 -11.01 -16.17 -4.38
C GLN A 181 -11.17 -14.65 -4.38
N VAL A 182 -10.95 -14.06 -5.54
CA VAL A 182 -11.21 -12.66 -5.80
C VAL A 182 -12.12 -12.53 -7.02
N ARG A 183 -13.15 -11.72 -6.90
CA ARG A 183 -14.01 -11.36 -8.03
C ARG A 183 -13.55 -10.03 -8.61
N ILE A 184 -13.28 -10.02 -9.91
CA ILE A 184 -12.83 -8.83 -10.60
C ILE A 184 -14.02 -7.85 -10.76
N PRO A 185 -13.91 -6.61 -10.30
CA PRO A 185 -14.98 -5.61 -10.46
C PRO A 185 -15.15 -5.20 -11.92
N LYS A 186 -16.25 -4.50 -12.24
CA LYS A 186 -16.47 -3.93 -13.58
C LYS A 186 -15.58 -2.72 -13.85
N ASP A 187 -15.29 -1.94 -12.83
CA ASP A 187 -14.57 -0.67 -12.93
C ASP A 187 -13.07 -0.93 -12.90
N ILE A 188 -12.52 -1.36 -14.00
CA ILE A 188 -11.08 -1.51 -14.24
C ILE A 188 -10.65 -0.50 -15.30
N SER A 189 -9.35 -0.28 -15.43
CA SER A 189 -8.79 0.67 -16.42
C SER A 189 -8.85 0.18 -17.86
N TYR A 190 -9.22 -1.08 -18.12
CA TYR A 190 -9.25 -1.72 -19.45
C TYR A 190 -7.91 -1.57 -20.20
N SER A 191 -6.81 -1.54 -19.48
CA SER A 191 -5.46 -1.45 -20.00
C SER A 191 -4.89 -2.83 -20.30
N ASN A 192 -3.92 -2.90 -21.20
CA ASN A 192 -3.12 -4.11 -21.43
C ASN A 192 -1.89 -4.19 -20.51
N ASN A 193 -1.67 -3.17 -19.69
CA ASN A 193 -0.59 -3.19 -18.72
C ASN A 193 -0.87 -4.19 -17.60
N PRO A 194 0.14 -4.74 -16.96
CA PRO A 194 -0.05 -5.68 -15.86
C PRO A 194 -0.65 -5.02 -14.62
N SER A 195 -1.43 -5.80 -13.93
CA SER A 195 -1.97 -5.51 -12.60
C SER A 195 -1.14 -6.22 -11.55
N LYS A 196 -1.20 -5.72 -10.32
CA LYS A 196 -0.41 -6.23 -9.19
C LYS A 196 -1.31 -6.75 -8.07
N MET A 197 -0.95 -7.90 -7.52
CA MET A 197 -1.54 -8.45 -6.32
C MET A 197 -0.49 -8.49 -5.21
N ILE A 198 -0.85 -8.01 -4.02
CA ILE A 198 -0.03 -8.12 -2.82
C ILE A 198 -0.78 -8.99 -1.82
N VAL A 199 -0.07 -9.94 -1.23
CA VAL A 199 -0.56 -10.82 -0.18
C VAL A 199 0.33 -10.65 1.05
N TYR A 200 -0.29 -10.32 2.17
CA TYR A 200 0.36 -10.20 3.46
C TYR A 200 -0.27 -11.19 4.44
N ILE A 201 0.54 -11.92 5.17
CA ILE A 201 0.11 -12.90 6.15
C ILE A 201 0.83 -12.61 7.47
N ASN A 202 0.11 -12.69 8.57
CA ASN A 202 0.69 -12.54 9.89
C ASN A 202 0.11 -13.53 10.90
N ASP A 203 0.93 -13.88 11.87
CA ASP A 203 0.55 -14.44 13.15
C ASP A 203 1.19 -13.58 14.28
N ALA A 204 1.14 -14.07 15.52
CA ALA A 204 1.70 -13.33 16.65
C ALA A 204 3.23 -13.09 16.56
N ASN A 205 3.96 -13.85 15.74
CA ASN A 205 5.42 -13.87 15.73
C ASN A 205 6.03 -13.62 14.34
N ASN A 206 5.27 -13.84 13.27
CA ASN A 206 5.78 -13.82 11.91
C ASN A 206 4.95 -12.92 11.02
N GLU A 207 5.64 -12.21 10.13
CA GLU A 207 5.07 -11.43 9.05
C GLU A 207 5.67 -11.89 7.74
N ILE A 208 4.83 -12.12 6.74
CA ILE A 208 5.21 -12.69 5.46
C ILE A 208 4.52 -11.90 4.35
N LEU A 209 5.25 -11.57 3.32
CA LEU A 209 4.76 -10.80 2.18
C LEU A 209 5.01 -11.56 0.88
N GLY A 210 4.07 -11.44 -0.07
CA GLY A 210 4.25 -11.89 -1.44
C GLY A 210 3.58 -10.97 -2.43
N SER A 211 4.06 -10.95 -3.66
CA SER A 211 3.41 -10.19 -4.74
C SER A 211 3.43 -10.95 -6.06
N ILE A 212 2.45 -10.65 -6.90
CA ILE A 212 2.38 -11.08 -8.31
C ILE A 212 2.16 -9.82 -9.14
N ASP A 213 3.06 -9.54 -10.07
CA ASP A 213 3.11 -8.29 -10.83
C ASP A 213 2.70 -8.43 -12.32
N ASN A 214 2.23 -9.62 -12.73
CA ASN A 214 1.95 -9.94 -14.14
C ASN A 214 0.51 -10.40 -14.39
N ILE A 215 -0.44 -9.97 -13.58
CA ILE A 215 -1.85 -10.29 -13.74
C ILE A 215 -2.43 -9.40 -14.83
N ILE A 216 -3.12 -9.99 -15.80
CA ILE A 216 -3.78 -9.23 -16.87
C ILE A 216 -5.28 -9.18 -16.60
N LEU A 217 -5.81 -7.96 -16.52
CA LEU A 217 -7.25 -7.71 -16.36
C LEU A 217 -7.84 -7.23 -17.68
N LYS A 218 -8.92 -7.86 -18.14
CA LYS A 218 -9.60 -7.54 -19.40
C LYS A 218 -11.09 -7.28 -19.20
N GLY A 219 -11.69 -6.60 -20.13
CA GLY A 219 -13.14 -6.49 -20.22
C GLY A 219 -13.78 -7.87 -20.28
N GLY A 220 -14.85 -8.06 -19.52
CA GLY A 220 -15.57 -9.32 -19.47
C GLY A 220 -16.57 -9.50 -20.58
N ALA A 221 -17.11 -10.70 -20.64
CA ALA A 221 -18.32 -10.97 -21.38
C ALA A 221 -19.49 -10.14 -20.82
N GLU A 222 -20.45 -9.82 -21.65
CA GLU A 222 -21.69 -9.18 -21.21
C GLU A 222 -22.35 -10.01 -20.12
N SER A 223 -22.65 -9.38 -19.01
CA SER A 223 -23.44 -10.00 -17.95
C SER A 223 -24.92 -9.77 -18.28
N ASN A 224 -25.62 -10.82 -18.63
CA ASN A 224 -27.09 -10.79 -18.78
C ASN A 224 -27.84 -10.81 -17.44
N ASP A 225 -27.15 -10.54 -16.34
CA ASP A 225 -27.76 -10.49 -15.02
C ASP A 225 -28.48 -9.14 -14.84
N ASN A 226 -29.75 -9.13 -15.20
CA ASN A 226 -30.67 -8.00 -15.04
C ASN A 226 -31.47 -8.06 -13.72
N ILE A 227 -31.18 -9.03 -12.86
CA ILE A 227 -31.88 -9.20 -11.59
C ILE A 227 -31.11 -8.41 -10.51
N GLY A 228 -31.74 -7.39 -9.99
CA GLY A 228 -31.20 -6.66 -8.85
C GLY A 228 -31.08 -7.54 -7.60
N PRO A 229 -30.20 -7.20 -6.65
CA PRO A 229 -30.09 -7.94 -5.41
C PRO A 229 -31.40 -7.84 -4.61
N ILE A 230 -31.87 -8.96 -4.11
CA ILE A 230 -32.98 -8.98 -3.14
C ILE A 230 -32.36 -8.60 -1.80
N ILE A 231 -32.81 -7.47 -1.25
CA ILE A 231 -32.43 -7.01 0.08
C ILE A 231 -33.57 -7.31 1.02
N SER A 232 -33.35 -8.20 1.98
CA SER A 232 -34.26 -8.45 3.08
C SER A 232 -33.70 -7.82 4.34
N PHE A 233 -34.56 -7.12 5.07
CA PHE A 233 -34.22 -6.54 6.35
C PHE A 233 -34.87 -7.39 7.46
N GLU A 234 -34.04 -7.89 8.36
CA GLU A 234 -34.51 -8.47 9.62
C GLU A 234 -34.24 -7.45 10.72
N THR A 235 -35.25 -7.06 11.42
CA THR A 235 -35.14 -6.16 12.57
C THR A 235 -35.63 -6.89 13.84
N ASN A 236 -35.05 -6.53 14.96
CA ASN A 236 -35.42 -7.05 16.27
C ASN A 236 -36.79 -6.51 16.76
N LYS A 237 -37.37 -5.53 16.05
CA LYS A 237 -38.65 -4.90 16.39
C LYS A 237 -39.76 -5.10 15.33
N GLY A 238 -39.56 -5.95 14.34
CA GLY A 238 -40.51 -6.16 13.24
C GLY A 238 -40.33 -5.16 12.08
N VAL A 239 -41.42 -4.86 11.36
CA VAL A 239 -41.36 -4.17 10.07
C VAL A 239 -41.09 -2.65 10.18
N LYS A 240 -41.25 -2.05 11.35
CA LYS A 240 -41.13 -0.59 11.54
C LYS A 240 -39.76 -0.23 12.14
N LEU A 241 -38.94 0.42 11.36
CA LEU A 241 -37.63 0.96 11.80
C LEU A 241 -37.87 2.31 12.48
N GLU A 242 -37.30 2.48 13.69
CA GLU A 242 -37.22 3.74 14.40
C GLU A 242 -35.76 4.20 14.47
N ASN A 243 -35.51 5.47 14.73
CA ASN A 243 -34.19 6.03 14.84
C ASN A 243 -33.38 5.33 15.95
N GLY A 244 -32.28 4.68 15.60
CA GLY A 244 -31.44 3.90 16.51
C GLY A 244 -31.66 2.38 16.45
N ASP A 245 -32.49 1.87 15.57
CA ASP A 245 -32.62 0.43 15.35
C ASP A 245 -31.46 -0.15 14.59
N HIS A 246 -31.02 -1.33 15.01
CA HIS A 246 -29.98 -2.09 14.32
C HIS A 246 -30.65 -3.07 13.34
N PHE A 247 -30.13 -3.13 12.13
CA PHE A 247 -30.54 -4.12 11.14
C PHE A 247 -29.36 -4.85 10.56
N SER A 248 -29.55 -6.11 10.22
CA SER A 248 -28.55 -6.88 9.47
C SER A 248 -29.04 -7.07 8.04
N VAL A 249 -28.15 -6.91 7.08
CA VAL A 249 -28.42 -7.20 5.68
C VAL A 249 -27.91 -8.59 5.39
N ASN A 250 -28.80 -9.54 5.18
CA ASN A 250 -28.43 -10.87 4.71
C ASN A 250 -28.09 -10.80 3.23
N LYS A 251 -26.82 -11.01 2.91
CA LYS A 251 -26.33 -11.05 1.55
C LYS A 251 -26.66 -12.40 0.94
N PRO A 252 -27.53 -12.51 -0.07
CA PRO A 252 -27.70 -13.77 -0.76
C PRO A 252 -26.39 -14.19 -1.43
N SER A 253 -26.10 -15.48 -1.44
CA SER A 253 -24.85 -16.07 -1.93
C SER A 253 -24.51 -15.76 -3.39
N TYR A 254 -25.42 -15.15 -4.13
CA TYR A 254 -25.30 -14.81 -5.56
C TYR A 254 -25.37 -13.31 -5.87
N SER A 255 -25.38 -12.41 -4.91
CA SER A 255 -25.45 -10.98 -5.20
C SER A 255 -24.16 -10.46 -5.80
N LYS A 256 -24.19 -10.25 -7.10
CA LYS A 256 -23.09 -9.72 -7.91
C LYS A 256 -23.03 -8.21 -7.83
N ASN A 257 -22.85 -7.46 -6.98
CA ASN A 257 -22.70 -5.99 -6.88
C ASN A 257 -23.38 -5.40 -5.63
N LEU A 258 -22.82 -5.66 -4.46
CA LEU A 258 -22.95 -4.70 -3.38
C LEU A 258 -21.61 -3.95 -3.26
N ARG A 259 -21.50 -2.80 -3.91
CA ARG A 259 -20.67 -1.72 -3.37
C ARG A 259 -21.25 -1.47 -1.97
N SER A 260 -20.38 -1.33 -0.98
CA SER A 260 -20.76 -1.03 0.40
C SER A 260 -21.89 0.01 0.43
N ALA A 261 -23.12 -0.42 0.59
CA ALA A 261 -24.24 0.48 0.74
C ALA A 261 -24.27 0.95 2.20
N TRP A 262 -23.58 2.01 2.46
CA TRP A 262 -23.83 2.84 3.63
C TRP A 262 -25.01 3.73 3.26
N TYR A 263 -26.20 3.32 3.62
CA TYR A 263 -27.34 4.22 3.60
C TYR A 263 -27.38 4.92 4.96
N GLN A 264 -27.00 6.17 4.97
CA GLN A 264 -27.40 7.09 6.01
C GLN A 264 -28.89 7.38 5.74
N LEU A 265 -29.76 6.97 6.63
CA LEU A 265 -31.13 7.46 6.64
C LEU A 265 -31.06 8.93 7.07
N ASP A 266 -30.90 9.82 6.09
CA ASP A 266 -31.14 11.24 6.31
C ASP A 266 -32.63 11.48 6.44
N ARG A 267 -32.97 12.20 7.47
CA ARG A 267 -34.19 12.64 8.15
C ARG A 267 -35.47 12.77 7.32
#